data_8cba125229857fe1a77913affa88fd85
#
_entry.id   8cba125229857fe1a77913affa88fd85
#
_cell.length_a   1.000
_cell.length_b   1.000
_cell.length_c   1.000
_cell.angle_alpha   90.00
_cell.angle_beta   90.00
_cell.angle_gamma   90.00
#
_symmetry.space_group_name_H-M   'P 1'
#
loop_
_entity.id
_entity.type
_entity.pdbx_description
1 polymer ?
#
loop_
_entity_poly.entity_id
_entity_poly.type
_entity_poly.pdbx_seq_one_letter_code
_entity_poly.pdbx_strand_id
1 'polypeptide(L)'
;MTRVYLDHAATTPVDPEVAEAMARVYRDVPGNPSSIYAEGQAARALVDTAREQVAAAIGASPSEIVFTSGGTEADNLALRGALKARRGERDGLVTTSIEHHAVLDTARDLAEHAHVRFTVVDVAPDGRVPPSAIAAAIDDRTSLVSVMHANNEIGTLQPLAEIGAICRDRGVTFHSDAVQSVGALEFDVRRIPVDLVSLNAHKFYGPKGVGALYVRKGTRVATMQTGGGQEKGRRTGTENVAGIVGLGVAMRIATERRGRESARQAALRDRIIDGVLARVPDAILTGHRTERLPNNASFVIRGTDGASVVMALDLEGFAVSSGSACTSGDTEPSHVILALGIDREAAKGSLRVTVGRGTTDADVDAFIATLPKVVDHVRGTAAVSA
;
A
#
# COMPACT_ATOMS: atom_id res chain seq x y z
N MET A 1 6.48 -6.54 -30.33
CA MET A 1 5.60 -7.26 -29.37
C MET A 1 4.79 -6.25 -28.59
N THR A 2 3.53 -6.54 -28.31
CA THR A 2 2.69 -5.69 -27.45
C THR A 2 3.20 -5.82 -26.01
N ARG A 3 3.51 -4.69 -25.36
CA ARG A 3 4.02 -4.69 -23.98
C ARG A 3 2.90 -5.01 -22.99
N VAL A 4 3.14 -5.96 -22.08
CA VAL A 4 2.22 -6.39 -21.04
C VAL A 4 2.67 -5.84 -19.69
N TYR A 5 1.82 -5.02 -19.04
CA TYR A 5 2.12 -4.42 -17.75
C TYR A 5 1.53 -5.24 -16.61
N LEU A 6 2.39 -5.86 -15.80
CA LEU A 6 2.06 -6.75 -14.68
C LEU A 6 2.70 -6.28 -13.35
N ASP A 7 2.85 -4.96 -13.18
CA ASP A 7 3.40 -4.35 -11.95
C ASP A 7 2.48 -3.29 -11.34
N HIS A 8 1.19 -3.62 -11.25
CA HIS A 8 0.17 -2.72 -10.70
C HIS A 8 0.32 -2.44 -9.20
N ALA A 9 1.09 -3.24 -8.46
CA ALA A 9 1.43 -2.95 -7.06
C ALA A 9 2.44 -1.80 -6.92
N ALA A 10 3.31 -1.58 -7.92
CA ALA A 10 4.21 -0.42 -7.92
C ALA A 10 3.43 0.87 -8.20
N THR A 11 2.67 0.91 -9.27
CA THR A 11 1.77 2.02 -9.65
C THR A 11 0.76 1.55 -10.67
N THR A 12 -0.35 2.26 -10.81
CA THR A 12 -1.35 2.00 -11.87
C THR A 12 -1.36 3.13 -12.89
N PRO A 13 -1.74 2.86 -14.16
CA PRO A 13 -2.08 3.92 -15.11
C PRO A 13 -3.20 4.81 -14.57
N VAL A 14 -3.15 6.10 -14.85
CA VAL A 14 -4.24 7.01 -14.47
C VAL A 14 -5.47 6.71 -15.34
N ASP A 15 -6.65 6.57 -14.69
CA ASP A 15 -7.91 6.40 -15.43
C ASP A 15 -8.19 7.64 -16.31
N PRO A 16 -8.63 7.48 -17.57
CA PRO A 16 -8.91 8.60 -18.45
C PRO A 16 -9.89 9.64 -17.88
N GLU A 17 -10.92 9.19 -17.14
CA GLU A 17 -11.87 10.09 -16.48
C GLU A 17 -11.18 10.92 -15.38
N VAL A 18 -10.25 10.32 -14.65
CA VAL A 18 -9.42 11.01 -13.64
C VAL A 18 -8.53 12.05 -14.29
N ALA A 19 -7.85 11.69 -15.38
CA ALA A 19 -6.95 12.60 -16.10
C ALA A 19 -7.72 13.82 -16.65
N GLU A 20 -8.91 13.63 -17.24
CA GLU A 20 -9.75 14.71 -17.72
C GLU A 20 -10.28 15.60 -16.58
N ALA A 21 -10.71 15.02 -15.46
CA ALA A 21 -11.14 15.78 -14.31
C ALA A 21 -10.02 16.69 -13.78
N MET A 22 -8.79 16.18 -13.69
CA MET A 22 -7.62 16.98 -13.29
C MET A 22 -7.30 18.08 -14.31
N ALA A 23 -7.35 17.77 -15.61
CA ALA A 23 -7.08 18.73 -16.69
C ALA A 23 -8.05 19.92 -16.63
N ARG A 24 -9.34 19.67 -16.34
CA ARG A 24 -10.34 20.73 -16.12
C ARG A 24 -9.97 21.64 -14.96
N VAL A 25 -9.55 21.06 -13.81
CA VAL A 25 -9.13 21.86 -12.66
C VAL A 25 -7.96 22.77 -13.03
N TYR A 26 -6.91 22.24 -13.67
CA TYR A 26 -5.75 23.04 -14.08
C TYR A 26 -6.11 24.17 -15.06
N ARG A 27 -7.05 23.93 -15.96
CA ARG A 27 -7.46 24.90 -16.98
C ARG A 27 -8.40 25.96 -16.44
N ASP A 28 -9.38 25.56 -15.63
CA ASP A 28 -10.59 26.34 -15.37
C ASP A 28 -10.71 26.82 -13.91
N VAL A 29 -9.86 26.34 -12.98
CA VAL A 29 -9.99 26.65 -11.53
C VAL A 29 -8.68 27.20 -10.96
N PRO A 30 -8.40 28.51 -11.12
CA PRO A 30 -7.17 29.13 -10.63
C PRO A 30 -7.21 29.46 -9.15
N GLY A 31 -8.34 29.26 -8.44
CA GLY A 31 -8.58 29.72 -7.09
C GLY A 31 -7.81 28.94 -6.01
N ASN A 32 -7.35 29.65 -4.98
CA ASN A 32 -6.87 29.06 -3.76
C ASN A 32 -8.07 28.70 -2.86
N PRO A 33 -8.24 27.42 -2.41
CA PRO A 33 -9.38 27.02 -1.58
C PRO A 33 -9.52 27.77 -0.25
N SER A 34 -8.49 28.48 0.20
CA SER A 34 -8.54 29.31 1.40
C SER A 34 -9.08 30.72 1.16
N SER A 35 -9.29 31.13 -0.12
CA SER A 35 -9.77 32.46 -0.47
C SER A 35 -11.29 32.57 -0.39
N ILE A 36 -11.79 33.73 0.01
CA ILE A 36 -13.23 33.98 0.25
C ILE A 36 -14.01 34.38 -1.00
N TYR A 37 -13.33 34.78 -2.08
CA TYR A 37 -13.93 35.16 -3.36
C TYR A 37 -14.34 33.95 -4.20
N ALA A 38 -15.07 34.17 -5.29
CA ALA A 38 -15.74 33.14 -6.08
C ALA A 38 -14.81 32.02 -6.55
N GLU A 39 -13.62 32.35 -7.07
CA GLU A 39 -12.65 31.35 -7.56
C GLU A 39 -12.15 30.47 -6.40
N GLY A 40 -11.92 31.05 -5.22
CA GLY A 40 -11.54 30.28 -4.02
C GLY A 40 -12.64 29.35 -3.54
N GLN A 41 -13.89 29.83 -3.53
CA GLN A 41 -15.06 29.02 -3.18
C GLN A 41 -15.28 27.87 -4.19
N ALA A 42 -15.08 28.11 -5.51
CA ALA A 42 -15.15 27.07 -6.51
C ALA A 42 -14.09 25.97 -6.27
N ALA A 43 -12.85 26.35 -6.00
CA ALA A 43 -11.78 25.41 -5.65
C ALA A 43 -12.10 24.62 -4.36
N ARG A 44 -12.63 25.30 -3.34
CA ARG A 44 -13.06 24.68 -2.08
C ARG A 44 -14.15 23.64 -2.30
N ALA A 45 -15.16 23.95 -3.10
CA ALA A 45 -16.26 23.03 -3.41
C ALA A 45 -15.77 21.73 -4.06
N LEU A 46 -14.76 21.82 -4.94
CA LEU A 46 -14.13 20.65 -5.56
C LEU A 46 -13.36 19.79 -4.55
N VAL A 47 -12.61 20.43 -3.64
CA VAL A 47 -11.90 19.73 -2.56
C VAL A 47 -12.90 19.04 -1.62
N ASP A 48 -14.00 19.70 -1.28
CA ASP A 48 -15.01 19.13 -0.39
C ASP A 48 -15.75 17.95 -1.05
N THR A 49 -16.10 18.05 -2.34
CA THR A 49 -16.65 16.93 -3.12
C THR A 49 -15.71 15.71 -3.14
N ALA A 50 -14.42 15.93 -3.40
CA ALA A 50 -13.43 14.84 -3.38
C ALA A 50 -13.31 14.21 -1.98
N ARG A 51 -13.38 15.03 -0.94
CA ARG A 51 -13.36 14.58 0.47
C ARG A 51 -14.57 13.70 0.79
N GLU A 52 -15.76 14.07 0.32
CA GLU A 52 -16.99 13.26 0.45
C GLU A 52 -16.86 11.92 -0.27
N GLN A 53 -16.29 11.91 -1.48
CA GLN A 53 -16.08 10.67 -2.25
C GLN A 53 -15.13 9.70 -1.54
N VAL A 54 -14.01 10.21 -0.99
CA VAL A 54 -13.06 9.39 -0.23
C VAL A 54 -13.70 8.87 1.06
N ALA A 55 -14.39 9.73 1.80
CA ALA A 55 -15.05 9.35 3.05
C ALA A 55 -16.11 8.28 2.82
N ALA A 56 -16.99 8.46 1.82
CA ALA A 56 -18.04 7.50 1.47
C ALA A 56 -17.47 6.11 1.12
N ALA A 57 -16.35 6.06 0.41
CA ALA A 57 -15.73 4.80 -0.03
C ALA A 57 -15.24 3.91 1.13
N ILE A 58 -14.91 4.50 2.27
CA ILE A 58 -14.40 3.80 3.46
C ILE A 58 -15.37 3.87 4.66
N GLY A 59 -16.59 4.38 4.47
CA GLY A 59 -17.60 4.49 5.53
C GLY A 59 -17.29 5.55 6.61
N ALA A 60 -16.47 6.56 6.28
CA ALA A 60 -16.07 7.65 7.15
C ALA A 60 -16.96 8.91 6.98
N SER A 61 -16.81 9.86 7.88
CA SER A 61 -17.32 11.23 7.70
C SER A 61 -16.29 12.08 6.95
N PRO A 62 -16.71 13.06 6.12
CA PRO A 62 -15.78 13.93 5.41
C PRO A 62 -14.81 14.67 6.34
N SER A 63 -15.23 15.01 7.55
CA SER A 63 -14.39 15.68 8.56
C SER A 63 -13.23 14.84 9.11
N GLU A 64 -13.22 13.53 8.83
CA GLU A 64 -12.22 12.56 9.25
C GLU A 64 -11.14 12.32 8.18
N ILE A 65 -11.28 12.92 7.00
CA ILE A 65 -10.29 12.80 5.92
C ILE A 65 -9.34 14.01 5.96
N VAL A 66 -8.04 13.73 5.87
CA VAL A 66 -6.93 14.69 5.76
C VAL A 66 -6.16 14.38 4.48
N PHE A 67 -6.08 15.31 3.54
CA PHE A 67 -5.32 15.10 2.31
C PHE A 67 -3.82 15.26 2.55
N THR A 68 -3.04 14.41 1.89
CA THR A 68 -1.58 14.35 1.94
C THR A 68 -1.00 14.26 0.54
N SER A 69 0.33 14.30 0.40
CA SER A 69 1.00 14.13 -0.90
C SER A 69 1.12 12.65 -1.33
N GLY A 70 0.74 11.72 -0.48
CA GLY A 70 0.80 10.27 -0.77
C GLY A 70 0.77 9.42 0.48
N GLY A 71 0.89 8.09 0.31
CA GLY A 71 0.90 7.12 1.41
C GLY A 71 2.03 7.36 2.40
N THR A 72 3.24 7.63 1.93
CA THR A 72 4.40 7.89 2.79
C THR A 72 4.18 9.08 3.72
N GLU A 73 3.60 10.20 3.23
CA GLU A 73 3.24 11.33 4.09
C GLU A 73 2.12 10.95 5.06
N ALA A 74 1.13 10.17 4.61
CA ALA A 74 0.03 9.72 5.45
C ALA A 74 0.52 8.83 6.61
N ASP A 75 1.40 7.85 6.34
CA ASP A 75 2.02 6.98 7.35
C ASP A 75 2.86 7.78 8.35
N ASN A 76 3.71 8.68 7.85
CA ASN A 76 4.50 9.56 8.72
C ASN A 76 3.61 10.45 9.59
N LEU A 77 2.54 11.05 9.04
CA LEU A 77 1.60 11.87 9.79
C LEU A 77 0.87 11.04 10.86
N ALA A 78 0.48 9.81 10.52
CA ALA A 78 -0.15 8.89 11.46
C ALA A 78 0.78 8.55 12.64
N LEU A 79 1.99 8.06 12.35
CA LEU A 79 2.93 7.59 13.38
C LEU A 79 3.46 8.76 14.22
N ARG A 80 4.09 9.73 13.55
CA ARG A 80 4.70 10.89 14.24
C ARG A 80 3.66 11.75 14.93
N GLY A 81 2.51 11.98 14.28
CA GLY A 81 1.44 12.79 14.79
C GLY A 81 0.75 12.19 16.01
N ALA A 82 0.46 10.87 15.99
CA ALA A 82 -0.17 10.18 17.12
C ALA A 82 0.78 10.11 18.34
N LEU A 83 2.05 9.75 18.13
CA LEU A 83 3.04 9.67 19.20
C LEU A 83 3.36 11.05 19.79
N LYS A 84 3.53 12.07 18.95
CA LYS A 84 3.73 13.46 19.40
C LYS A 84 2.55 13.98 20.24
N ALA A 85 1.32 13.63 19.86
CA ALA A 85 0.12 14.07 20.57
C ALA A 85 -0.06 13.41 21.95
N ARG A 86 0.63 12.29 22.21
CA ARG A 86 0.63 11.55 23.49
C ARG A 86 1.97 11.63 24.23
N ARG A 87 2.86 12.52 23.81
CA ARG A 87 4.17 12.68 24.45
C ARG A 87 4.03 12.97 25.95
N GLY A 88 4.75 12.19 26.76
CA GLY A 88 4.68 12.26 28.24
C GLY A 88 3.58 11.38 28.86
N GLU A 89 2.70 10.77 28.05
CA GLU A 89 1.70 9.79 28.53
C GLU A 89 2.17 8.36 28.25
N ARG A 90 2.34 8.04 26.95
CA ARG A 90 2.77 6.74 26.42
C ARG A 90 3.73 6.94 25.25
N ASP A 91 4.76 6.12 25.13
CA ASP A 91 5.85 6.26 24.17
C ASP A 91 6.15 4.99 23.36
N GLY A 92 5.33 3.96 23.48
CA GLY A 92 5.51 2.68 22.79
C GLY A 92 4.83 2.67 21.40
N LEU A 93 5.52 2.13 20.42
CA LEU A 93 5.03 1.80 19.07
C LEU A 93 5.21 0.30 18.82
N VAL A 94 4.15 -0.40 18.47
CA VAL A 94 4.17 -1.80 18.01
C VAL A 94 3.82 -1.85 16.54
N THR A 95 4.58 -2.62 15.75
CA THR A 95 4.32 -2.83 14.33
C THR A 95 4.75 -4.24 13.90
N THR A 96 4.62 -4.57 12.60
CA THR A 96 4.98 -5.90 12.08
C THR A 96 6.27 -5.88 11.28
N SER A 97 6.91 -7.06 11.14
CA SER A 97 8.17 -7.22 10.38
C SER A 97 8.01 -7.05 8.88
N ILE A 98 6.78 -6.99 8.34
CA ILE A 98 6.50 -6.89 6.90
C ILE A 98 5.93 -5.54 6.46
N GLU A 99 5.95 -4.52 7.32
CA GLU A 99 5.46 -3.18 6.96
C GLU A 99 6.25 -2.55 5.81
N HIS A 100 5.60 -1.62 5.13
CA HIS A 100 6.29 -0.77 4.17
C HIS A 100 7.36 0.10 4.86
N HIS A 101 8.45 0.44 4.16
CA HIS A 101 9.51 1.30 4.67
C HIS A 101 9.00 2.64 5.24
N ALA A 102 7.91 3.20 4.71
CA ALA A 102 7.30 4.42 5.25
C ALA A 102 6.85 4.25 6.72
N VAL A 103 6.55 3.03 7.16
CA VAL A 103 6.23 2.70 8.56
C VAL A 103 7.49 2.27 9.32
N LEU A 104 8.25 1.29 8.82
CA LEU A 104 9.43 0.74 9.52
C LEU A 104 10.52 1.78 9.73
N ASP A 105 10.89 2.54 8.69
CA ASP A 105 11.97 3.52 8.80
C ASP A 105 11.52 4.74 9.62
N THR A 106 10.23 5.13 9.52
CA THR A 106 9.67 6.14 10.44
C THR A 106 9.72 5.68 11.90
N ALA A 107 9.42 4.39 12.17
CA ALA A 107 9.48 3.85 13.51
C ALA A 107 10.93 3.80 14.05
N ARG A 108 11.91 3.42 13.22
CA ARG A 108 13.34 3.43 13.57
C ARG A 108 13.83 4.86 13.87
N ASP A 109 13.49 5.81 13.01
CA ASP A 109 13.85 7.22 13.21
C ASP A 109 13.24 7.79 14.50
N LEU A 110 11.99 7.44 14.82
CA LEU A 110 11.34 7.83 16.07
C LEU A 110 11.99 7.19 17.30
N ALA A 111 12.45 5.95 17.18
CA ALA A 111 13.18 5.30 18.27
C ALA A 111 14.54 5.97 18.52
N GLU A 112 15.26 6.29 17.45
CA GLU A 112 16.60 6.91 17.52
C GLU A 112 16.56 8.37 17.99
N HIS A 113 15.65 9.18 17.44
CA HIS A 113 15.68 10.63 17.61
C HIS A 113 14.60 11.19 18.57
N ALA A 114 13.54 10.43 18.86
CA ALA A 114 12.45 10.85 19.73
C ALA A 114 12.26 9.96 20.97
N HIS A 115 13.15 8.99 21.19
CA HIS A 115 13.14 8.04 22.31
C HIS A 115 11.83 7.24 22.42
N VAL A 116 11.20 6.94 21.28
CA VAL A 116 10.04 6.07 21.20
C VAL A 116 10.49 4.62 21.38
N ARG A 117 9.82 3.86 22.25
CA ARG A 117 10.04 2.42 22.32
C ARG A 117 9.42 1.75 21.11
N PHE A 118 10.20 0.98 20.39
CA PHE A 118 9.80 0.35 19.14
C PHE A 118 9.85 -1.18 19.26
N THR A 119 8.71 -1.83 19.01
CA THR A 119 8.58 -3.30 19.02
C THR A 119 8.10 -3.77 17.67
N VAL A 120 8.85 -4.69 17.06
CA VAL A 120 8.47 -5.37 15.81
C VAL A 120 7.95 -6.76 16.17
N VAL A 121 6.76 -7.09 15.65
CA VAL A 121 6.14 -8.40 15.81
C VAL A 121 6.33 -9.19 14.52
N ASP A 122 6.86 -10.39 14.63
CA ASP A 122 7.06 -11.29 13.51
C ASP A 122 5.72 -11.85 12.98
N VAL A 123 5.72 -12.17 11.70
CA VAL A 123 4.59 -12.81 11.02
C VAL A 123 4.82 -14.32 10.92
N ALA A 124 3.74 -15.06 10.67
CA ALA A 124 3.80 -16.47 10.32
C ALA A 124 4.39 -16.66 8.90
N PRO A 125 4.81 -17.88 8.51
CA PRO A 125 5.39 -18.14 7.17
C PRO A 125 4.48 -17.78 5.99
N ASP A 126 3.19 -17.64 6.18
CA ASP A 126 2.23 -17.15 5.20
C ASP A 126 2.09 -15.60 5.19
N GLY A 127 2.87 -14.91 6.00
CA GLY A 127 2.88 -13.45 6.11
C GLY A 127 1.75 -12.86 6.95
N ARG A 128 0.94 -13.66 7.66
CA ARG A 128 -0.07 -13.14 8.60
C ARG A 128 0.52 -12.94 9.99
N VAL A 129 0.21 -11.82 10.61
CA VAL A 129 0.54 -11.59 12.02
C VAL A 129 -0.53 -12.23 12.90
N PRO A 130 -0.17 -13.10 13.86
CA PRO A 130 -1.15 -13.62 14.82
C PRO A 130 -1.67 -12.49 15.72
N PRO A 131 -3.01 -12.27 15.84
CA PRO A 131 -3.55 -11.25 16.75
C PRO A 131 -3.07 -11.40 18.20
N SER A 132 -2.85 -12.63 18.66
CA SER A 132 -2.28 -12.92 19.99
C SER A 132 -0.86 -12.40 20.17
N ALA A 133 -0.05 -12.36 19.10
CA ALA A 133 1.31 -11.81 19.17
C ALA A 133 1.27 -10.28 19.30
N ILE A 134 0.34 -9.61 18.61
CA ILE A 134 0.09 -8.17 18.83
C ILE A 134 -0.40 -7.91 20.25
N ALA A 135 -1.34 -8.73 20.76
CA ALA A 135 -1.81 -8.62 22.15
C ALA A 135 -0.69 -8.77 23.17
N ALA A 136 0.24 -9.69 22.96
CA ALA A 136 1.40 -9.90 23.83
C ALA A 136 2.43 -8.75 23.77
N ALA A 137 2.54 -8.06 22.62
CA ALA A 137 3.46 -6.94 22.44
C ALA A 137 2.93 -5.61 23.03
N ILE A 138 1.63 -5.48 23.28
CA ILE A 138 1.03 -4.29 23.88
C ILE A 138 1.23 -4.31 25.40
N ASP A 139 1.83 -3.24 25.93
CA ASP A 139 1.97 -2.97 27.35
C ASP A 139 1.36 -1.60 27.76
N ASP A 140 1.49 -1.22 29.05
CA ASP A 140 0.94 0.01 29.59
C ASP A 140 1.56 1.29 28.97
N ARG A 141 2.72 1.18 28.36
CA ARG A 141 3.41 2.27 27.66
C ARG A 141 3.10 2.34 26.17
N THR A 142 2.42 1.33 25.61
CA THR A 142 2.10 1.30 24.18
C THR A 142 1.08 2.40 23.84
N SER A 143 1.46 3.31 22.95
CA SER A 143 0.64 4.41 22.46
C SER A 143 -0.04 4.10 21.14
N LEU A 144 0.67 3.39 20.26
CA LEU A 144 0.28 3.15 18.88
C LEU A 144 0.61 1.71 18.47
N VAL A 145 -0.33 1.07 17.80
CA VAL A 145 -0.12 -0.14 17.00
C VAL A 145 -0.29 0.24 15.53
N SER A 146 0.62 -0.17 14.66
CA SER A 146 0.54 0.03 13.22
C SER A 146 0.69 -1.31 12.50
N VAL A 147 -0.36 -1.74 11.79
CA VAL A 147 -0.36 -2.97 11.00
C VAL A 147 -0.99 -2.70 9.64
N MET A 148 -0.25 -2.94 8.57
CA MET A 148 -0.78 -2.77 7.21
C MET A 148 -1.97 -3.69 6.95
N HIS A 149 -2.91 -3.27 6.08
CA HIS A 149 -4.03 -4.13 5.72
C HIS A 149 -3.63 -5.25 4.77
N ALA A 150 -2.78 -4.91 3.80
CA ALA A 150 -2.29 -5.88 2.82
C ALA A 150 -0.85 -5.57 2.45
N ASN A 151 0.00 -6.60 2.40
CA ASN A 151 1.38 -6.40 2.02
C ASN A 151 1.54 -6.20 0.51
N ASN A 152 2.34 -5.22 0.13
CA ASN A 152 2.57 -4.82 -1.28
C ASN A 152 3.42 -5.82 -2.07
N GLU A 153 4.19 -6.68 -1.42
CA GLU A 153 5.04 -7.67 -2.07
C GLU A 153 4.33 -9.02 -2.19
N ILE A 154 3.90 -9.59 -1.07
CA ILE A 154 3.33 -10.94 -1.01
C ILE A 154 1.79 -10.97 -1.09
N GLY A 155 1.15 -9.82 -1.01
CA GLY A 155 -0.31 -9.69 -1.13
C GLY A 155 -1.12 -10.09 0.11
N THR A 156 -0.52 -10.73 1.12
CA THR A 156 -1.21 -11.26 2.30
C THR A 156 -2.02 -10.19 3.04
N LEU A 157 -3.25 -10.54 3.41
CA LEU A 157 -4.16 -9.70 4.21
C LEU A 157 -3.97 -9.94 5.70
N GLN A 158 -4.02 -8.86 6.48
CA GLN A 158 -3.92 -8.92 7.94
C GLN A 158 -5.30 -8.91 8.62
N PRO A 159 -5.45 -9.55 9.79
CA PRO A 159 -6.72 -9.68 10.50
C PRO A 159 -7.05 -8.40 11.29
N LEU A 160 -7.29 -7.26 10.59
CA LEU A 160 -7.44 -5.94 11.21
C LEU A 160 -8.61 -5.83 12.18
N ALA A 161 -9.70 -6.58 11.95
CA ALA A 161 -10.86 -6.52 12.84
C ALA A 161 -10.52 -7.05 14.24
N GLU A 162 -9.77 -8.17 14.30
CA GLU A 162 -9.33 -8.79 15.56
C GLU A 162 -8.28 -7.91 16.25
N ILE A 163 -7.27 -7.44 15.50
CA ILE A 163 -6.23 -6.54 16.03
C ILE A 163 -6.83 -5.24 16.54
N GLY A 164 -7.75 -4.64 15.79
CA GLY A 164 -8.42 -3.40 16.18
C GLY A 164 -9.29 -3.56 17.44
N ALA A 165 -9.94 -4.71 17.62
CA ALA A 165 -10.65 -5.03 18.85
C ALA A 165 -9.69 -5.07 20.07
N ILE A 166 -8.54 -5.73 19.91
CA ILE A 166 -7.49 -5.79 20.95
C ILE A 166 -6.98 -4.37 21.30
N CYS A 167 -6.69 -3.54 20.29
CA CYS A 167 -6.23 -2.17 20.50
C CYS A 167 -7.27 -1.31 21.22
N ARG A 168 -8.55 -1.43 20.82
CA ARG A 168 -9.65 -0.72 21.47
C ARG A 168 -9.83 -1.11 22.92
N ASP A 169 -9.79 -2.40 23.24
CA ASP A 169 -9.92 -2.91 24.62
C ASP A 169 -8.75 -2.43 25.53
N ARG A 170 -7.57 -2.21 24.95
CA ARG A 170 -6.38 -1.72 25.63
C ARG A 170 -6.26 -0.18 25.63
N GLY A 171 -7.16 0.55 24.95
CA GLY A 171 -7.10 2.01 24.80
C GLY A 171 -5.85 2.49 24.07
N VAL A 172 -5.38 1.70 23.08
CA VAL A 172 -4.23 1.97 22.22
C VAL A 172 -4.72 2.44 20.87
N THR A 173 -4.11 3.49 20.31
CA THR A 173 -4.43 3.97 18.97
C THR A 173 -4.03 2.93 17.93
N PHE A 174 -4.91 2.65 16.96
CA PHE A 174 -4.63 1.70 15.89
C PHE A 174 -4.56 2.38 14.53
N HIS A 175 -3.41 2.24 13.86
CA HIS A 175 -3.14 2.68 12.49
C HIS A 175 -3.06 1.49 11.55
N SER A 176 -3.55 1.66 10.31
CA SER A 176 -3.35 0.70 9.23
C SER A 176 -2.95 1.40 7.93
N ASP A 177 -1.83 0.96 7.34
CA ASP A 177 -1.53 1.27 5.94
C ASP A 177 -2.44 0.41 5.04
N ALA A 178 -3.45 1.05 4.43
CA ALA A 178 -4.39 0.43 3.51
C ALA A 178 -4.13 0.83 2.04
N VAL A 179 -2.94 1.35 1.75
CA VAL A 179 -2.54 1.86 0.43
C VAL A 179 -2.76 0.83 -0.68
N GLN A 180 -2.47 -0.44 -0.43
CA GLN A 180 -2.61 -1.50 -1.44
C GLN A 180 -4.03 -2.07 -1.55
N SER A 181 -4.87 -1.88 -0.55
CA SER A 181 -6.11 -2.66 -0.42
C SER A 181 -7.38 -1.88 -0.71
N VAL A 182 -7.45 -0.60 -0.34
CA VAL A 182 -8.71 0.17 -0.30
C VAL A 182 -9.39 0.33 -1.67
N GLY A 183 -8.62 0.34 -2.75
CA GLY A 183 -9.15 0.38 -4.12
C GLY A 183 -9.64 -0.98 -4.64
N ALA A 184 -9.15 -2.08 -4.05
CA ALA A 184 -9.41 -3.45 -4.49
C ALA A 184 -10.38 -4.21 -3.59
N LEU A 185 -10.38 -3.92 -2.29
CA LEU A 185 -11.19 -4.60 -1.29
C LEU A 185 -12.15 -3.61 -0.60
N GLU A 186 -13.24 -4.14 -0.06
CA GLU A 186 -14.10 -3.36 0.82
C GLU A 186 -13.34 -3.01 2.10
N PHE A 187 -13.34 -1.72 2.45
CA PHE A 187 -12.74 -1.23 3.69
C PHE A 187 -13.76 -0.31 4.36
N ASP A 188 -14.27 -0.70 5.51
CA ASP A 188 -15.29 0.07 6.23
C ASP A 188 -14.82 0.33 7.68
N VAL A 189 -14.47 1.59 7.97
CA VAL A 189 -13.98 2.02 9.29
C VAL A 189 -15.03 1.91 10.41
N ARG A 190 -16.30 1.68 10.05
CA ARG A 190 -17.37 1.40 11.03
C ARG A 190 -17.33 -0.05 11.50
N ARG A 191 -16.82 -0.97 10.66
CA ARG A 191 -16.71 -2.41 10.91
C ARG A 191 -15.33 -2.80 11.42
N ILE A 192 -14.29 -2.13 10.91
CA ILE A 192 -12.90 -2.33 11.36
C ILE A 192 -12.59 -1.26 12.42
N PRO A 193 -12.25 -1.67 13.65
CA PRO A 193 -11.99 -0.73 14.75
C PRO A 193 -10.59 -0.10 14.64
N VAL A 194 -10.38 0.69 13.57
CA VAL A 194 -9.14 1.39 13.26
C VAL A 194 -9.32 2.90 13.50
N ASP A 195 -8.29 3.58 13.99
CA ASP A 195 -8.33 5.02 14.29
C ASP A 195 -7.67 5.88 13.21
N LEU A 196 -6.69 5.32 12.50
CA LEU A 196 -5.92 5.99 11.45
C LEU A 196 -5.77 5.04 10.26
N VAL A 197 -5.99 5.54 9.02
CA VAL A 197 -5.82 4.73 7.80
C VAL A 197 -5.13 5.55 6.71
N SER A 198 -4.01 5.05 6.21
CA SER A 198 -3.28 5.67 5.10
C SER A 198 -3.78 5.18 3.75
N LEU A 199 -3.96 6.13 2.82
CA LEU A 199 -4.46 5.91 1.45
C LEU A 199 -3.55 6.58 0.43
N ASN A 200 -3.45 6.02 -0.80
CA ASN A 200 -2.65 6.61 -1.87
C ASN A 200 -3.30 6.41 -3.25
N ALA A 201 -3.58 7.50 -3.96
CA ALA A 201 -4.37 7.49 -5.19
C ALA A 201 -3.79 6.61 -6.31
N HIS A 202 -2.46 6.62 -6.50
CA HIS A 202 -1.84 5.92 -7.64
C HIS A 202 -1.87 4.39 -7.53
N LYS A 203 -2.41 3.82 -6.48
CA LYS A 203 -2.61 2.37 -6.34
C LYS A 203 -3.99 1.91 -6.85
N PHE A 204 -4.90 2.85 -7.12
CA PHE A 204 -6.23 2.56 -7.63
C PHE A 204 -6.63 3.48 -8.81
N TYR A 205 -5.68 3.68 -9.74
CA TYR A 205 -5.85 4.42 -11.00
C TYR A 205 -6.04 5.94 -10.84
N GLY A 206 -5.64 6.47 -9.70
CA GLY A 206 -5.52 7.91 -9.45
C GLY A 206 -4.12 8.45 -9.78
N PRO A 207 -3.91 9.76 -9.59
CA PRO A 207 -2.62 10.40 -9.84
C PRO A 207 -1.59 10.07 -8.76
N LYS A 208 -0.32 10.13 -9.14
CA LYS A 208 0.80 10.20 -8.19
C LYS A 208 0.80 11.56 -7.47
N GLY A 209 1.42 11.64 -6.30
CA GLY A 209 1.59 12.91 -5.59
C GLY A 209 0.34 13.37 -4.81
N VAL A 210 -0.59 12.48 -4.53
CA VAL A 210 -1.74 12.71 -3.64
C VAL A 210 -2.16 11.43 -2.92
N GLY A 211 -2.47 11.60 -1.63
CA GLY A 211 -3.01 10.55 -0.76
C GLY A 211 -3.94 11.17 0.29
N ALA A 212 -4.34 10.36 1.25
CA ALA A 212 -5.13 10.82 2.37
C ALA A 212 -4.83 10.00 3.64
N LEU A 213 -5.03 10.62 4.79
CA LEU A 213 -5.09 9.98 6.08
C LEU A 213 -6.53 10.09 6.61
N TYR A 214 -7.16 8.95 6.88
CA TYR A 214 -8.35 8.91 7.72
C TYR A 214 -7.92 9.09 9.17
N VAL A 215 -8.61 9.97 9.90
CA VAL A 215 -8.41 10.23 11.33
C VAL A 215 -9.76 10.14 12.02
N ARG A 216 -10.03 9.05 12.74
CA ARG A 216 -11.27 8.84 13.48
C ARG A 216 -11.56 10.05 14.40
N LYS A 217 -12.80 10.49 14.44
CA LYS A 217 -13.23 11.57 15.34
C LYS A 217 -12.83 11.26 16.79
N GLY A 218 -12.11 12.20 17.41
CA GLY A 218 -11.58 12.05 18.77
C GLY A 218 -10.14 11.54 18.85
N THR A 219 -9.58 10.98 17.76
CA THR A 219 -8.17 10.59 17.72
C THR A 219 -7.26 11.81 17.69
N ARG A 220 -6.30 11.86 18.62
CA ARG A 220 -5.33 12.95 18.73
C ARG A 220 -4.17 12.73 17.76
N VAL A 221 -3.99 13.66 16.81
CA VAL A 221 -2.88 13.69 15.87
C VAL A 221 -2.32 15.09 15.81
N ALA A 222 -1.07 15.26 16.18
CA ALA A 222 -0.35 16.53 16.07
C ALA A 222 0.18 16.70 14.63
N THR A 223 0.21 17.96 14.16
CA THR A 223 0.83 18.26 12.86
C THR A 223 2.33 17.96 12.84
N MET A 224 2.81 17.47 11.68
CA MET A 224 4.23 17.29 11.43
C MET A 224 4.88 18.56 10.86
N GLN A 225 4.15 19.27 10.00
CA GLN A 225 4.62 20.47 9.31
C GLN A 225 4.00 21.70 9.93
N THR A 226 4.80 22.75 10.08
CA THR A 226 4.33 24.08 10.48
C THR A 226 4.01 24.92 9.25
N GLY A 227 3.00 25.80 9.32
CA GLY A 227 2.58 26.65 8.20
C GLY A 227 1.15 27.15 8.36
N GLY A 228 0.45 27.35 7.25
CA GLY A 228 -0.95 27.79 7.25
C GLY A 228 -1.92 26.74 7.83
N GLY A 229 -3.17 27.14 8.05
CA GLY A 229 -4.19 26.34 8.75
C GLY A 229 -4.97 25.35 7.88
N GLN A 230 -4.42 24.90 6.72
CA GLN A 230 -5.09 23.95 5.84
C GLN A 230 -5.36 22.63 6.57
N GLU A 231 -6.28 21.85 6.05
CA GLU A 231 -6.69 20.56 6.64
C GLU A 231 -6.96 20.65 8.16
N LYS A 232 -7.59 21.74 8.57
CA LYS A 232 -7.88 22.03 10.00
C LYS A 232 -6.62 22.04 10.89
N GLY A 233 -5.49 22.49 10.34
CA GLY A 233 -4.19 22.55 11.03
C GLY A 233 -3.48 21.19 11.16
N ARG A 234 -4.02 20.12 10.59
CA ARG A 234 -3.39 18.79 10.65
C ARG A 234 -2.31 18.61 9.56
N ARG A 235 -2.53 19.20 8.39
CA ARG A 235 -1.57 19.21 7.28
C ARG A 235 -1.56 20.58 6.64
N THR A 236 -0.46 21.26 6.71
CA THR A 236 -0.29 22.65 6.26
C THR A 236 0.18 22.71 4.80
N GLY A 237 0.04 23.88 4.17
CA GLY A 237 0.40 24.12 2.78
C GLY A 237 -0.82 24.09 1.85
N THR A 238 -0.82 24.94 0.83
CA THR A 238 -1.91 25.06 -0.14
C THR A 238 -2.29 23.71 -0.71
N GLU A 239 -3.58 23.42 -0.77
CA GLU A 239 -4.12 22.16 -1.23
C GLU A 239 -3.83 21.94 -2.73
N ASN A 240 -3.40 20.73 -3.10
CA ASN A 240 -3.25 20.28 -4.49
C ASN A 240 -4.64 19.96 -5.07
N VAL A 241 -5.41 21.00 -5.45
CA VAL A 241 -6.82 20.86 -5.86
C VAL A 241 -6.98 19.82 -6.96
N ALA A 242 -6.17 19.88 -8.02
CA ALA A 242 -6.28 18.93 -9.15
C ALA A 242 -5.98 17.48 -8.70
N GLY A 243 -4.92 17.28 -7.91
CA GLY A 243 -4.58 15.95 -7.37
C GLY A 243 -5.67 15.41 -6.44
N ILE A 244 -6.24 16.25 -5.58
CA ILE A 244 -7.32 15.90 -4.65
C ILE A 244 -8.59 15.49 -5.41
N VAL A 245 -8.97 16.27 -6.45
CA VAL A 245 -10.09 15.90 -7.35
C VAL A 245 -9.81 14.56 -8.03
N GLY A 246 -8.59 14.38 -8.54
CA GLY A 246 -8.17 13.11 -9.15
C GLY A 246 -8.27 11.92 -8.19
N LEU A 247 -7.88 12.09 -6.92
CA LEU A 247 -8.02 11.05 -5.88
C LEU A 247 -9.51 10.74 -5.61
N GLY A 248 -10.37 11.76 -5.48
CA GLY A 248 -11.80 11.56 -5.25
C GLY A 248 -12.46 10.79 -6.39
N VAL A 249 -12.25 11.21 -7.64
CA VAL A 249 -12.78 10.54 -8.84
C VAL A 249 -12.27 9.11 -8.93
N ALA A 250 -10.96 8.87 -8.72
CA ALA A 250 -10.39 7.54 -8.74
C ALA A 250 -11.00 6.61 -7.68
N MET A 251 -11.24 7.14 -6.47
CA MET A 251 -11.86 6.39 -5.38
C MET A 251 -13.31 6.02 -5.69
N ARG A 252 -14.09 6.94 -6.25
CA ARG A 252 -15.45 6.67 -6.71
C ARG A 252 -15.47 5.55 -7.75
N ILE A 253 -14.65 5.66 -8.81
CA ILE A 253 -14.56 4.64 -9.86
C ILE A 253 -14.11 3.29 -9.30
N ALA A 254 -13.13 3.28 -8.39
CA ALA A 254 -12.66 2.06 -7.73
C ALA A 254 -13.80 1.39 -6.95
N THR A 255 -14.57 2.16 -6.19
CA THR A 255 -15.71 1.67 -5.40
C THR A 255 -16.81 1.07 -6.29
N GLU A 256 -17.18 1.76 -7.37
CA GLU A 256 -18.20 1.31 -8.32
C GLU A 256 -17.82 0.01 -9.03
N ARG A 257 -16.54 -0.17 -9.36
CA ARG A 257 -16.05 -1.31 -10.13
C ARG A 257 -15.52 -2.47 -9.27
N ARG A 258 -15.30 -2.24 -7.97
CA ARG A 258 -14.59 -3.14 -7.06
C ARG A 258 -15.04 -4.59 -7.13
N GLY A 259 -16.32 -4.87 -6.94
CA GLY A 259 -16.82 -6.25 -6.89
C GLY A 259 -16.48 -7.06 -8.15
N ARG A 260 -16.74 -6.49 -9.32
CA ARG A 260 -16.46 -7.13 -10.60
C ARG A 260 -14.96 -7.26 -10.87
N GLU A 261 -14.20 -6.18 -10.66
CA GLU A 261 -12.77 -6.18 -10.95
C GLU A 261 -11.97 -7.06 -9.98
N SER A 262 -12.32 -7.08 -8.71
CA SER A 262 -11.63 -7.95 -7.74
C SER A 262 -11.86 -9.42 -8.04
N ALA A 263 -13.06 -9.84 -8.41
CA ALA A 263 -13.35 -11.22 -8.81
C ALA A 263 -12.57 -11.61 -10.09
N ARG A 264 -12.57 -10.73 -11.10
CA ARG A 264 -11.82 -10.97 -12.35
C ARG A 264 -10.31 -11.06 -12.12
N GLN A 265 -9.75 -10.11 -11.35
CA GLN A 265 -8.33 -10.09 -11.04
C GLN A 265 -7.92 -11.30 -10.19
N ALA A 266 -8.77 -11.76 -9.26
CA ALA A 266 -8.53 -12.96 -8.48
C ALA A 266 -8.42 -14.21 -9.38
N ALA A 267 -9.32 -14.34 -10.36
CA ALA A 267 -9.25 -15.44 -11.31
C ALA A 267 -7.96 -15.42 -12.16
N LEU A 268 -7.54 -14.25 -12.65
CA LEU A 268 -6.27 -14.08 -13.38
C LEU A 268 -5.06 -14.38 -12.49
N ARG A 269 -5.06 -13.88 -11.27
CA ARG A 269 -4.02 -14.14 -10.26
C ARG A 269 -3.89 -15.63 -9.96
N ASP A 270 -5.00 -16.31 -9.68
CA ASP A 270 -4.98 -17.73 -9.35
C ASP A 270 -4.46 -18.56 -10.52
N ARG A 271 -4.83 -18.20 -11.75
CA ARG A 271 -4.31 -18.81 -12.96
C ARG A 271 -2.80 -18.60 -13.12
N ILE A 272 -2.27 -17.41 -12.80
CA ILE A 272 -0.81 -17.16 -12.76
C ILE A 272 -0.18 -18.05 -11.70
N ILE A 273 -0.72 -18.12 -10.50
CA ILE A 273 -0.16 -18.91 -9.41
C ILE A 273 -0.11 -20.40 -9.80
N ASP A 274 -1.21 -20.96 -10.27
CA ASP A 274 -1.27 -22.38 -10.66
C ASP A 274 -0.36 -22.67 -11.84
N GLY A 275 -0.34 -21.78 -12.85
CA GLY A 275 0.50 -21.93 -14.03
C GLY A 275 2.00 -21.86 -13.73
N VAL A 276 2.42 -20.98 -12.83
CA VAL A 276 3.83 -20.86 -12.41
C VAL A 276 4.25 -22.07 -11.59
N LEU A 277 3.47 -22.46 -10.58
CA LEU A 277 3.79 -23.61 -9.72
C LEU A 277 3.84 -24.93 -10.50
N ALA A 278 3.03 -25.08 -11.57
CA ALA A 278 3.02 -26.28 -12.40
C ALA A 278 4.18 -26.33 -13.40
N ARG A 279 4.75 -25.19 -13.82
CA ARG A 279 5.69 -25.13 -14.97
C ARG A 279 7.09 -24.65 -14.61
N VAL A 280 7.27 -24.01 -13.46
CA VAL A 280 8.57 -23.51 -13.00
C VAL A 280 9.04 -24.37 -11.83
N PRO A 281 10.01 -25.26 -12.02
CA PRO A 281 10.56 -26.07 -10.94
C PRO A 281 11.10 -25.20 -9.82
N ASP A 282 10.90 -25.63 -8.56
CA ASP A 282 11.37 -24.96 -7.33
C ASP A 282 10.83 -23.52 -7.12
N ALA A 283 9.73 -23.18 -7.83
CA ALA A 283 8.98 -21.97 -7.51
C ALA A 283 8.16 -22.18 -6.23
N ILE A 284 8.26 -21.23 -5.31
CA ILE A 284 7.55 -21.20 -4.03
C ILE A 284 6.60 -20.03 -4.06
N LEU A 285 5.29 -20.25 -3.84
CA LEU A 285 4.35 -19.17 -3.61
C LEU A 285 4.65 -18.50 -2.27
N THR A 286 4.81 -17.18 -2.27
CA THR A 286 4.98 -16.39 -1.05
C THR A 286 3.67 -15.74 -0.63
N GLY A 287 3.46 -15.65 0.69
CA GLY A 287 2.23 -15.14 1.28
C GLY A 287 1.08 -16.18 1.31
N HIS A 288 -0.02 -15.79 1.96
CA HIS A 288 -1.19 -16.67 2.15
C HIS A 288 -1.87 -17.00 0.81
N ARG A 289 -2.27 -18.25 0.60
CA ARG A 289 -2.81 -18.73 -0.68
C ARG A 289 -4.14 -18.05 -1.08
N THR A 290 -5.03 -17.81 -0.12
CA THR A 290 -6.39 -17.29 -0.34
C THR A 290 -6.62 -15.92 0.30
N GLU A 291 -6.18 -15.71 1.54
CA GLU A 291 -6.28 -14.42 2.24
C GLU A 291 -5.24 -13.44 1.69
N ARG A 292 -5.45 -13.01 0.44
CA ARG A 292 -4.53 -12.13 -0.27
C ARG A 292 -5.25 -11.16 -1.21
N LEU A 293 -4.55 -10.10 -1.61
CA LEU A 293 -5.03 -9.16 -2.62
C LEU A 293 -5.45 -9.88 -3.90
N PRO A 294 -6.54 -9.45 -4.53
CA PRO A 294 -7.06 -10.11 -5.74
C PRO A 294 -6.11 -10.05 -6.93
N ASN A 295 -5.20 -9.09 -6.95
CA ASN A 295 -4.32 -8.84 -8.08
C ASN A 295 -2.87 -9.31 -7.89
N ASN A 296 -2.49 -9.86 -6.74
CA ASN A 296 -1.08 -10.12 -6.39
C ASN A 296 -0.74 -11.60 -6.42
N ALA A 297 0.21 -11.99 -7.28
CA ALA A 297 0.90 -13.28 -7.28
C ALA A 297 2.39 -13.02 -7.00
N SER A 298 2.92 -13.63 -5.95
CA SER A 298 4.31 -13.43 -5.52
C SER A 298 4.99 -14.78 -5.30
N PHE A 299 6.24 -14.86 -5.75
CA PHE A 299 7.00 -16.10 -5.74
C PHE A 299 8.43 -15.88 -5.28
N VAL A 300 9.06 -16.94 -4.82
CA VAL A 300 10.51 -17.09 -4.78
C VAL A 300 10.86 -18.23 -5.74
N ILE A 301 11.74 -17.98 -6.70
CA ILE A 301 12.22 -18.96 -7.68
C ILE A 301 13.67 -19.30 -7.31
N ARG A 302 13.88 -20.48 -6.71
CA ARG A 302 15.21 -20.91 -6.24
C ARG A 302 16.20 -21.01 -7.39
N GLY A 303 17.46 -20.68 -7.11
CA GLY A 303 18.55 -20.72 -8.09
C GLY A 303 18.48 -19.64 -9.17
N THR A 304 17.74 -18.54 -8.90
CA THR A 304 17.72 -17.36 -9.75
C THR A 304 18.00 -16.09 -8.93
N ASP A 305 18.38 -15.04 -9.65
CA ASP A 305 18.36 -13.67 -9.16
C ASP A 305 17.13 -12.94 -9.72
N GLY A 306 16.30 -12.40 -8.85
CA GLY A 306 15.03 -11.75 -9.22
C GLY A 306 15.22 -10.56 -10.16
N ALA A 307 16.29 -9.76 -9.99
CA ALA A 307 16.58 -8.65 -10.89
C ALA A 307 16.89 -9.15 -12.31
N SER A 308 17.68 -10.21 -12.43
CA SER A 308 17.98 -10.87 -13.72
C SER A 308 16.72 -11.43 -14.38
N VAL A 309 15.82 -12.05 -13.62
CA VAL A 309 14.53 -12.54 -14.13
C VAL A 309 13.66 -11.38 -14.62
N VAL A 310 13.58 -10.27 -13.86
CA VAL A 310 12.83 -9.07 -14.25
C VAL A 310 13.38 -8.46 -15.54
N MET A 311 14.72 -8.32 -15.66
CA MET A 311 15.34 -7.79 -16.87
C MET A 311 15.10 -8.68 -18.09
N ALA A 312 15.18 -10.01 -17.94
CA ALA A 312 14.95 -10.94 -19.02
C ALA A 312 13.46 -10.93 -19.44
N LEU A 313 12.52 -10.84 -18.49
CA LEU A 313 11.10 -10.68 -18.78
C LEU A 313 10.78 -9.34 -19.46
N ASP A 314 11.49 -8.27 -19.11
CA ASP A 314 11.36 -6.97 -19.76
C ASP A 314 11.73 -7.02 -21.25
N LEU A 315 12.81 -7.74 -21.60
CA LEU A 315 13.20 -8.02 -22.99
C LEU A 315 12.13 -8.83 -23.76
N GLU A 316 11.41 -9.72 -23.06
CA GLU A 316 10.28 -10.48 -23.61
C GLU A 316 8.96 -9.66 -23.63
N GLY A 317 8.99 -8.42 -23.20
CA GLY A 317 7.85 -7.49 -23.23
C GLY A 317 6.96 -7.50 -21.99
N PHE A 318 7.36 -8.12 -20.88
CA PHE A 318 6.61 -8.16 -19.62
C PHE A 318 7.23 -7.25 -18.56
N ALA A 319 6.46 -6.29 -18.06
CA ALA A 319 6.84 -5.47 -16.92
C ALA A 319 6.35 -6.12 -15.62
N VAL A 320 7.27 -6.60 -14.81
CA VAL A 320 7.05 -7.22 -13.48
C VAL A 320 8.02 -6.62 -12.46
N SER A 321 8.01 -7.08 -11.20
CA SER A 321 8.93 -6.59 -10.17
C SER A 321 9.60 -7.74 -9.41
N SER A 322 10.85 -7.55 -8.98
CA SER A 322 11.39 -8.26 -7.82
C SER A 322 10.82 -7.64 -6.55
N GLY A 323 10.57 -8.40 -5.49
CA GLY A 323 9.90 -7.91 -4.27
C GLY A 323 10.46 -6.58 -3.72
N SER A 324 11.76 -6.32 -3.86
CA SER A 324 12.48 -5.14 -3.37
C SER A 324 12.50 -3.92 -4.33
N ALA A 325 11.47 -3.71 -5.14
CA ALA A 325 11.42 -2.63 -6.15
C ALA A 325 11.66 -1.19 -5.62
N CYS A 326 11.60 -0.97 -4.31
CA CYS A 326 11.84 0.35 -3.70
C CYS A 326 13.31 0.67 -3.42
N THR A 327 14.20 -0.30 -3.55
CA THR A 327 15.66 -0.15 -3.33
C THR A 327 16.40 -0.43 -4.64
N SER A 328 16.20 0.42 -5.64
CA SER A 328 16.95 0.35 -6.90
C SER A 328 18.46 0.53 -6.62
N GLY A 329 19.21 -0.56 -6.67
CA GLY A 329 20.65 -0.59 -6.41
C GLY A 329 21.09 -1.39 -5.18
N ASP A 330 20.17 -1.89 -4.37
CA ASP A 330 20.50 -2.72 -3.20
C ASP A 330 20.48 -4.21 -3.59
N THR A 331 21.57 -4.91 -3.31
CA THR A 331 21.72 -6.37 -3.51
C THR A 331 21.06 -7.17 -2.38
N GLU A 332 20.50 -6.49 -1.38
CA GLU A 332 19.89 -7.12 -0.22
C GLU A 332 18.50 -7.73 -0.57
N PRO A 333 18.23 -8.96 -0.15
CA PRO A 333 16.92 -9.56 -0.30
C PRO A 333 15.85 -8.78 0.45
N SER A 334 14.60 -8.82 -0.04
CA SER A 334 13.46 -8.19 0.61
C SER A 334 13.32 -8.63 2.09
N HIS A 335 13.20 -7.63 3.00
CA HIS A 335 12.91 -7.88 4.41
C HIS A 335 11.60 -8.64 4.60
N VAL A 336 10.61 -8.43 3.71
CA VAL A 336 9.33 -9.14 3.74
C VAL A 336 9.53 -10.63 3.47
N ILE A 337 10.30 -10.98 2.43
CA ILE A 337 10.57 -12.40 2.10
C ILE A 337 11.37 -13.07 3.21
N LEU A 338 12.36 -12.38 3.78
CA LEU A 338 13.13 -12.90 4.93
C LEU A 338 12.25 -13.11 6.16
N ALA A 339 11.28 -12.22 6.41
CA ALA A 339 10.34 -12.36 7.52
C ALA A 339 9.42 -13.60 7.42
N LEU A 340 9.26 -14.19 6.23
CA LEU A 340 8.55 -15.47 6.04
C LEU A 340 9.40 -16.70 6.45
N GLY A 341 10.64 -16.51 6.88
CA GLY A 341 11.57 -17.60 7.20
C GLY A 341 12.23 -18.22 5.97
N ILE A 342 12.15 -17.59 4.82
CA ILE A 342 12.84 -18.01 3.59
C ILE A 342 14.32 -17.63 3.72
N ASP A 343 15.21 -18.57 3.43
CA ASP A 343 16.65 -18.35 3.51
C ASP A 343 17.11 -17.24 2.55
N ARG A 344 18.19 -16.55 2.94
CA ARG A 344 18.69 -15.35 2.24
C ARG A 344 19.03 -15.61 0.77
N GLU A 345 19.56 -16.78 0.45
CA GLU A 345 19.94 -17.11 -0.92
C GLU A 345 18.69 -17.34 -1.79
N ALA A 346 17.73 -18.09 -1.29
CA ALA A 346 16.45 -18.28 -1.99
C ALA A 346 15.68 -16.95 -2.14
N ALA A 347 15.71 -16.08 -1.13
CA ALA A 347 15.02 -14.79 -1.14
C ALA A 347 15.47 -13.85 -2.27
N LYS A 348 16.69 -13.99 -2.77
CA LYS A 348 17.19 -13.24 -3.95
C LYS A 348 16.36 -13.52 -5.20
N GLY A 349 15.77 -14.72 -5.34
CA GLY A 349 14.93 -15.12 -6.46
C GLY A 349 13.49 -14.63 -6.37
N SER A 350 13.20 -13.57 -5.63
CA SER A 350 11.84 -13.05 -5.49
C SER A 350 11.31 -12.46 -6.80
N LEU A 351 10.04 -12.77 -7.13
CA LEU A 351 9.31 -12.27 -8.29
C LEU A 351 7.88 -11.94 -7.89
N ARG A 352 7.46 -10.69 -8.14
CA ARG A 352 6.08 -10.25 -7.93
C ARG A 352 5.43 -9.93 -9.27
N VAL A 353 4.22 -10.48 -9.48
CA VAL A 353 3.39 -10.29 -10.67
C VAL A 353 2.05 -9.74 -10.21
N THR A 354 1.66 -8.57 -10.69
CA THR A 354 0.40 -7.95 -10.26
C THR A 354 -0.44 -7.50 -11.45
N VAL A 355 -1.62 -8.12 -11.59
CA VAL A 355 -2.57 -7.84 -12.66
C VAL A 355 -3.38 -6.57 -12.39
N GLY A 356 -3.97 -5.98 -13.44
CA GLY A 356 -4.80 -4.79 -13.32
C GLY A 356 -6.00 -4.78 -14.26
N ARG A 357 -6.65 -3.62 -14.40
CA ARG A 357 -7.86 -3.46 -15.22
C ARG A 357 -7.63 -3.81 -16.69
N GLY A 358 -6.45 -3.50 -17.23
CA GLY A 358 -6.10 -3.76 -18.62
C GLY A 358 -5.55 -5.17 -18.90
N THR A 359 -5.26 -5.96 -17.86
CA THR A 359 -4.71 -7.30 -18.03
C THR A 359 -5.76 -8.26 -18.59
N THR A 360 -5.43 -8.97 -19.66
CA THR A 360 -6.29 -9.93 -20.34
C THR A 360 -5.90 -11.38 -20.03
N ASP A 361 -6.78 -12.33 -20.36
CA ASP A 361 -6.48 -13.77 -20.31
C ASP A 361 -5.28 -14.15 -21.19
N ALA A 362 -5.21 -13.55 -22.40
CA ALA A 362 -4.11 -13.77 -23.33
C ALA A 362 -2.75 -13.29 -22.79
N ASP A 363 -2.73 -12.17 -22.04
CA ASP A 363 -1.52 -11.65 -21.38
C ASP A 363 -1.02 -12.64 -20.32
N VAL A 364 -1.95 -13.19 -19.54
CA VAL A 364 -1.65 -14.19 -18.50
C VAL A 364 -1.11 -15.49 -19.12
N ASP A 365 -1.73 -15.98 -20.21
CA ASP A 365 -1.27 -17.17 -20.91
C ASP A 365 0.13 -17.00 -21.51
N ALA A 366 0.36 -15.85 -22.14
CA ALA A 366 1.66 -15.51 -22.71
C ALA A 366 2.73 -15.43 -21.59
N PHE A 367 2.43 -14.80 -20.46
CA PHE A 367 3.33 -14.75 -19.31
C PHE A 367 3.68 -16.15 -18.78
N ILE A 368 2.67 -17.00 -18.54
CA ILE A 368 2.85 -18.37 -18.03
C ILE A 368 3.67 -19.24 -19.02
N ALA A 369 3.54 -19.00 -20.31
CA ALA A 369 4.31 -19.73 -21.34
C ALA A 369 5.77 -19.24 -21.45
N THR A 370 6.03 -17.97 -21.17
CA THR A 370 7.35 -17.33 -21.30
C THR A 370 8.22 -17.54 -20.07
N LEU A 371 7.66 -17.43 -18.86
CA LEU A 371 8.42 -17.46 -17.61
C LEU A 371 9.36 -18.67 -17.46
N PRO A 372 8.96 -19.93 -17.76
CA PRO A 372 9.86 -21.08 -17.62
C PRO A 372 11.13 -20.94 -18.47
N LYS A 373 11.02 -20.46 -19.70
CA LYS A 373 12.16 -20.26 -20.62
C LYS A 373 13.13 -19.19 -20.09
N VAL A 374 12.57 -18.10 -19.52
CA VAL A 374 13.36 -17.04 -18.89
C VAL A 374 14.10 -17.57 -17.67
N VAL A 375 13.43 -18.34 -16.81
CA VAL A 375 14.04 -18.95 -15.63
C VAL A 375 15.18 -19.91 -16.01
N ASP A 376 14.97 -20.77 -16.99
CA ASP A 376 15.99 -21.71 -17.48
C ASP A 376 17.21 -20.95 -18.04
N HIS A 377 16.99 -19.88 -18.80
CA HIS A 377 18.05 -19.03 -19.31
C HIS A 377 18.88 -18.37 -18.19
N VAL A 378 18.21 -17.77 -17.19
CA VAL A 378 18.87 -17.12 -16.05
C VAL A 378 19.68 -18.12 -15.23
N ARG A 379 19.13 -19.32 -14.96
CA ARG A 379 19.85 -20.41 -14.27
C ARG A 379 21.06 -20.88 -15.05
N GLY A 380 20.96 -21.00 -16.39
CA GLY A 380 22.05 -21.39 -17.25
C GLY A 380 23.21 -20.37 -17.26
N THR A 381 22.91 -19.07 -17.26
CA THR A 381 23.93 -18.03 -17.20
C THR A 381 24.62 -17.93 -15.83
N ALA A 382 23.90 -18.15 -14.74
CA ALA A 382 24.46 -18.19 -13.39
C ALA A 382 25.45 -19.36 -13.22
N ALA A 383 25.15 -20.53 -13.80
CA ALA A 383 26.02 -21.72 -13.75
C ALA A 383 27.35 -21.56 -14.54
N VAL A 384 27.40 -20.67 -15.52
CA VAL A 384 28.64 -20.37 -16.31
C VAL A 384 29.54 -19.35 -15.60
N SER A 385 28.97 -18.55 -14.69
CA SER A 385 29.67 -17.46 -13.98
C SER A 385 30.19 -17.87 -12.59
N ALA A 386 29.86 -19.08 -12.11
CA ALA A 386 30.31 -19.69 -10.87
C ALA A 386 31.45 -20.69 -11.11
#